data_8411b476536c10a55e35e150312e9090
#
_entry.id   8411b476536c10a55e35e150312e9090
#
_cell.length_a   1.000
_cell.length_b   1.000
_cell.length_c   1.000
_cell.angle_alpha   90.00
_cell.angle_beta   90.00
_cell.angle_gamma   90.00
#
_symmetry.space_group_name_H-M   'P 1'
#
loop_
_entity.id
_entity.type
_entity.pdbx_description
1 polymer ?
#
loop_
_entity_poly.entity_id
_entity_poly.type
_entity_poly.pdbx_seq_one_letter_code
_entity_poly.pdbx_strand_id
1 'polypeptide(L)'
;MTESMASKTGLLFPGQGAQAVGMGKELYENFPEARHAFDTANSVLGFDITKIIFEGPDEVLRQTQYTQPAVFVTSIAAYRVFSSASGLLPENCIAAGHSLGEYSALCAAGVFSLEEGLELVKARGEYIQKASDSTPGTMAAVIGLETAQIAEICAAVKDKGVCEAVNFNSPGQVVIAGATVAVDAAVKLCQEAGAAKAIMLNVSGPFHSSLMTPASIMMREKLAAYSLRPPVFPVITNCDASPVTDGSLLADKLVRQINSPVLWEDTIRRMISMNADTFIEIGPGRVLSGLLRRIDKTKKSYNVEDKSSLDKAVTGVR
;
A
#
# COMPACT_ATOMS: atom_id res chain seq x y z
N MET A 1 13.66 -11.09 35.27
CA MET A 1 13.12 -9.74 35.02
C MET A 1 12.98 -9.61 33.52
N THR A 2 11.79 -9.74 32.95
CA THR A 2 11.52 -9.48 31.54
C THR A 2 11.58 -7.96 31.39
N GLU A 3 12.63 -7.45 30.73
CA GLU A 3 12.64 -6.06 30.26
C GLU A 3 11.34 -5.82 29.48
N SER A 4 10.51 -4.92 29.99
CA SER A 4 9.36 -4.44 29.26
C SER A 4 9.89 -3.73 28.01
N MET A 5 9.89 -4.41 26.87
CA MET A 5 10.26 -3.76 25.60
C MET A 5 9.35 -2.55 25.40
N ALA A 6 9.94 -1.39 25.13
CA ALA A 6 9.19 -0.16 24.93
C ALA A 6 8.16 -0.34 23.81
N SER A 7 6.97 0.23 24.01
CA SER A 7 5.91 0.21 23.00
C SER A 7 6.38 0.93 21.74
N LYS A 8 6.08 0.37 20.56
CA LYS A 8 6.43 0.95 19.27
C LYS A 8 5.22 1.56 18.56
N THR A 9 5.49 2.53 17.71
CA THR A 9 4.50 3.13 16.83
C THR A 9 4.56 2.45 15.46
N GLY A 10 3.42 1.94 15.01
CA GLY A 10 3.23 1.40 13.68
C GLY A 10 2.91 2.51 12.68
N LEU A 11 3.75 2.72 11.68
CA LEU A 11 3.51 3.66 10.58
C LEU A 11 2.90 2.91 9.40
N LEU A 12 1.68 3.28 9.01
CA LEU A 12 0.94 2.62 7.94
C LEU A 12 0.82 3.55 6.73
N PHE A 13 1.18 3.06 5.56
CA PHE A 13 1.15 3.85 4.33
C PHE A 13 0.10 3.26 3.36
N PRO A 14 -0.91 4.07 2.96
CA PRO A 14 -1.97 3.60 2.07
C PRO A 14 -1.45 3.35 0.66
N GLY A 15 -2.18 2.49 -0.05
CA GLY A 15 -1.94 2.19 -1.46
C GLY A 15 -3.01 2.78 -2.38
N GLN A 16 -3.06 2.23 -3.61
CA GLN A 16 -4.08 2.59 -4.60
C GLN A 16 -5.49 2.32 -4.06
N GLY A 17 -6.42 3.22 -4.34
CA GLY A 17 -7.77 3.24 -3.80
C GLY A 17 -7.98 4.27 -2.67
N ALA A 18 -6.88 4.83 -2.12
CA ALA A 18 -6.94 5.89 -1.12
C ALA A 18 -6.94 7.30 -1.73
N GLN A 19 -6.62 7.43 -3.03
CA GLN A 19 -6.52 8.71 -3.72
C GLN A 19 -7.87 9.44 -3.77
N ALA A 20 -7.79 10.75 -3.60
CA ALA A 20 -8.91 11.67 -3.80
C ALA A 20 -8.39 13.01 -4.33
N VAL A 21 -9.15 13.67 -5.19
CA VAL A 21 -8.83 15.03 -5.64
C VAL A 21 -8.78 15.96 -4.43
N GLY A 22 -7.74 16.77 -4.33
CA GLY A 22 -7.49 17.66 -3.20
C GLY A 22 -6.63 17.05 -2.07
N MET A 23 -6.28 15.75 -2.12
CA MET A 23 -5.46 15.12 -1.08
C MET A 23 -4.11 15.83 -0.92
N GLY A 24 -3.71 16.07 0.33
CA GLY A 24 -2.43 16.70 0.68
C GLY A 24 -2.32 18.19 0.38
N LYS A 25 -3.36 18.84 -0.21
CA LYS A 25 -3.34 20.27 -0.56
C LYS A 25 -3.15 21.15 0.67
N GLU A 26 -3.88 20.88 1.76
CA GLU A 26 -3.74 21.63 3.01
C GLU A 26 -2.33 21.51 3.61
N LEU A 27 -1.72 20.30 3.53
CA LEU A 27 -0.33 20.09 3.96
C LEU A 27 0.64 20.90 3.08
N TYR A 28 0.46 20.87 1.76
CA TYR A 28 1.25 21.66 0.82
C TYR A 28 1.21 23.17 1.10
N GLU A 29 0.02 23.71 1.40
CA GLU A 29 -0.19 25.12 1.64
C GLU A 29 0.43 25.60 2.97
N ASN A 30 0.45 24.73 4.00
CA ASN A 30 0.80 25.11 5.36
C ASN A 30 2.19 24.65 5.83
N PHE A 31 2.82 23.68 5.17
CA PHE A 31 4.09 23.10 5.63
C PHE A 31 5.14 23.09 4.51
N PRO A 32 6.33 23.72 4.73
CA PRO A 32 7.39 23.77 3.73
C PRO A 32 7.93 22.38 3.36
N GLU A 33 7.95 21.43 4.30
CA GLU A 33 8.38 20.05 4.06
C GLU A 33 7.46 19.32 3.08
N ALA A 34 6.13 19.55 3.19
CA ALA A 34 5.15 19.02 2.25
C ALA A 34 5.29 19.68 0.88
N ARG A 35 5.39 21.00 0.84
CA ARG A 35 5.60 21.76 -0.42
C ARG A 35 6.81 21.25 -1.16
N HIS A 36 7.95 21.12 -0.47
CA HIS A 36 9.17 20.59 -1.08
C HIS A 36 8.97 19.19 -1.69
N ALA A 37 8.20 18.31 -1.03
CA ALA A 37 7.95 16.96 -1.56
C ALA A 37 7.16 17.02 -2.88
N PHE A 38 6.10 17.83 -2.96
CA PHE A 38 5.29 17.98 -4.17
C PHE A 38 6.05 18.66 -5.32
N ASP A 39 6.83 19.72 -5.02
CA ASP A 39 7.66 20.42 -6.00
C ASP A 39 8.74 19.49 -6.58
N THR A 40 9.36 18.67 -5.72
CA THR A 40 10.29 17.63 -6.15
C THR A 40 9.61 16.63 -7.08
N ALA A 41 8.36 16.22 -6.76
CA ALA A 41 7.61 15.28 -7.58
C ALA A 41 7.34 15.83 -8.99
N ASN A 42 6.94 17.09 -9.12
CA ASN A 42 6.74 17.74 -10.40
C ASN A 42 8.03 17.74 -11.24
N SER A 43 9.16 18.05 -10.60
CA SER A 43 10.47 18.07 -11.26
C SER A 43 10.91 16.68 -11.75
N VAL A 44 10.82 15.67 -10.88
CA VAL A 44 11.26 14.29 -11.19
C VAL A 44 10.37 13.62 -12.23
N LEU A 45 9.06 13.79 -12.11
CA LEU A 45 8.10 13.17 -13.02
C LEU A 45 8.07 13.82 -14.40
N GLY A 46 8.49 15.09 -14.51
CA GLY A 46 8.50 15.85 -15.76
C GLY A 46 7.12 16.35 -16.20
N PHE A 47 6.13 16.32 -15.30
CA PHE A 47 4.79 16.87 -15.49
C PHE A 47 4.21 17.35 -14.16
N ASP A 48 3.19 18.19 -14.22
CA ASP A 48 2.55 18.77 -13.02
C ASP A 48 1.58 17.76 -12.36
N ILE A 49 2.15 16.84 -11.56
CA ILE A 49 1.36 15.88 -10.77
C ILE A 49 0.54 16.60 -9.69
N THR A 50 1.04 17.73 -9.18
CA THR A 50 0.36 18.53 -8.17
C THR A 50 -0.98 19.05 -8.67
N LYS A 51 -1.05 19.50 -9.92
CA LYS A 51 -2.31 19.90 -10.56
C LYS A 51 -3.29 18.73 -10.66
N ILE A 52 -2.83 17.55 -11.08
CA ILE A 52 -3.67 16.35 -11.16
C ILE A 52 -4.21 15.98 -9.77
N ILE A 53 -3.37 16.07 -8.74
CA ILE A 53 -3.75 15.75 -7.36
C ILE A 53 -4.76 16.76 -6.79
N PHE A 54 -4.52 18.06 -6.95
CA PHE A 54 -5.31 19.10 -6.29
C PHE A 54 -6.57 19.51 -7.04
N GLU A 55 -6.56 19.41 -8.37
CA GLU A 55 -7.63 19.90 -9.22
C GLU A 55 -8.32 18.78 -10.03
N GLY A 56 -7.70 17.62 -10.13
CA GLY A 56 -8.23 16.50 -10.92
C GLY A 56 -8.01 16.64 -12.43
N PRO A 57 -8.90 16.07 -13.26
CA PRO A 57 -10.13 15.36 -12.86
C PRO A 57 -9.89 13.99 -12.23
N ASP A 58 -10.87 13.48 -11.47
CA ASP A 58 -10.77 12.22 -10.73
C ASP A 58 -10.47 11.03 -11.66
N GLU A 59 -11.02 11.00 -12.87
CA GLU A 59 -10.79 9.95 -13.87
C GLU A 59 -9.31 9.88 -14.29
N VAL A 60 -8.59 11.00 -14.33
CA VAL A 60 -7.15 11.03 -14.61
C VAL A 60 -6.37 10.55 -13.40
N LEU A 61 -6.71 11.04 -12.20
CA LEU A 61 -6.04 10.65 -10.96
C LEU A 61 -6.19 9.14 -10.69
N ARG A 62 -7.27 8.49 -11.13
CA ARG A 62 -7.52 7.05 -10.98
C ARG A 62 -6.72 6.16 -11.93
N GLN A 63 -6.10 6.71 -12.96
CA GLN A 63 -5.22 5.93 -13.83
C GLN A 63 -3.98 5.49 -13.06
N THR A 64 -3.65 4.20 -13.11
CA THR A 64 -2.59 3.60 -12.28
C THR A 64 -1.25 4.34 -12.38
N GLN A 65 -0.90 4.81 -13.57
CA GLN A 65 0.32 5.58 -13.83
C GLN A 65 0.39 6.93 -13.08
N TYR A 66 -0.76 7.54 -12.78
CA TYR A 66 -0.85 8.78 -12.00
C TYR A 66 -1.17 8.52 -10.52
N THR A 67 -2.03 7.54 -10.25
CA THR A 67 -2.40 7.17 -8.87
C THR A 67 -1.16 6.83 -8.03
N GLN A 68 -0.24 6.03 -8.58
CA GLN A 68 0.90 5.55 -7.81
C GLN A 68 1.83 6.67 -7.36
N PRO A 69 2.36 7.54 -8.24
CA PRO A 69 3.18 8.67 -7.79
C PRO A 69 2.38 9.68 -6.95
N ALA A 70 1.07 9.87 -7.21
CA ALA A 70 0.23 10.80 -6.45
C ALA A 70 0.05 10.36 -4.98
N VAL A 71 -0.30 9.10 -4.73
CA VAL A 71 -0.43 8.56 -3.37
C VAL A 71 0.93 8.51 -2.67
N PHE A 72 1.99 8.14 -3.40
CA PHE A 72 3.35 8.10 -2.86
C PHE A 72 3.80 9.48 -2.37
N VAL A 73 3.75 10.52 -3.23
CA VAL A 73 4.21 11.87 -2.84
C VAL A 73 3.36 12.44 -1.71
N THR A 74 2.03 12.24 -1.73
CA THR A 74 1.14 12.69 -0.66
C THR A 74 1.50 12.01 0.68
N SER A 75 1.78 10.71 0.67
CA SER A 75 2.18 9.97 1.86
C SER A 75 3.54 10.42 2.38
N ILE A 76 4.52 10.68 1.51
CA ILE A 76 5.84 11.17 1.94
C ILE A 76 5.77 12.63 2.44
N ALA A 77 4.95 13.48 1.82
CA ALA A 77 4.68 14.82 2.32
C ALA A 77 4.09 14.78 3.74
N ALA A 78 3.05 13.96 3.95
CA ALA A 78 2.44 13.76 5.26
C ALA A 78 3.43 13.18 6.29
N TYR A 79 4.28 12.22 5.88
CA TYR A 79 5.30 11.64 6.74
C TYR A 79 6.35 12.68 7.19
N ARG A 80 6.85 13.51 6.27
CA ARG A 80 7.85 14.54 6.60
C ARG A 80 7.31 15.53 7.63
N VAL A 81 6.07 15.99 7.43
CA VAL A 81 5.40 16.90 8.38
C VAL A 81 5.19 16.21 9.73
N PHE A 82 4.69 14.98 9.75
CA PHE A 82 4.47 14.21 10.98
C PHE A 82 5.80 13.94 11.72
N SER A 83 6.83 13.51 11.03
CA SER A 83 8.15 13.22 11.62
C SER A 83 8.76 14.47 12.26
N SER A 84 8.68 15.62 11.58
CA SER A 84 9.15 16.91 12.11
C SER A 84 8.37 17.34 13.36
N ALA A 85 7.04 17.18 13.35
CA ALA A 85 6.18 17.65 14.43
C ALA A 85 6.14 16.72 15.66
N SER A 86 6.25 15.40 15.46
CA SER A 86 6.10 14.42 16.55
C SER A 86 7.34 14.24 17.39
N GLY A 87 8.54 14.40 16.80
CA GLY A 87 9.81 14.07 17.44
C GLY A 87 10.00 12.56 17.69
N LEU A 88 9.20 11.71 17.02
CA LEU A 88 9.25 10.26 17.15
C LEU A 88 10.59 9.73 16.62
N LEU A 89 11.31 8.97 17.45
CA LEU A 89 12.62 8.42 17.09
C LEU A 89 12.50 7.14 16.26
N PRO A 90 13.42 6.89 15.30
CA PRO A 90 13.38 5.72 14.44
C PRO A 90 13.30 4.38 15.19
N GLU A 91 14.02 4.22 16.28
CA GLU A 91 14.02 3.01 17.11
C GLU A 91 12.66 2.67 17.71
N ASN A 92 11.77 3.64 17.79
CA ASN A 92 10.40 3.48 18.28
C ASN A 92 9.39 3.22 17.15
N CYS A 93 9.86 3.06 15.91
CA CYS A 93 9.01 2.88 14.74
C CYS A 93 9.08 1.46 14.18
N ILE A 94 7.97 1.02 13.60
CA ILE A 94 7.87 -0.09 12.64
C ILE A 94 6.97 0.39 11.53
N ALA A 95 7.30 0.16 10.27
CA ALA A 95 6.47 0.60 9.17
C ALA A 95 5.95 -0.57 8.32
N ALA A 96 4.82 -0.35 7.69
CA ALA A 96 4.28 -1.16 6.61
C ALA A 96 3.47 -0.29 5.65
N GLY A 97 3.34 -0.73 4.41
CA GLY A 97 2.47 -0.06 3.46
C GLY A 97 1.73 -1.08 2.60
N HIS A 98 0.51 -0.79 2.22
CA HIS A 98 -0.31 -1.69 1.41
C HIS A 98 0.02 -1.52 -0.07
N SER A 99 0.51 -2.56 -0.73
CA SER A 99 0.88 -2.56 -2.15
C SER A 99 1.82 -1.39 -2.50
N LEU A 100 1.37 -0.36 -3.20
CA LEU A 100 2.14 0.85 -3.45
C LEU A 100 2.69 1.48 -2.16
N GLY A 101 1.91 1.46 -1.09
CA GLY A 101 2.33 2.01 0.20
C GLY A 101 3.61 1.40 0.77
N GLU A 102 4.00 0.18 0.36
CA GLU A 102 5.28 -0.42 0.75
C GLU A 102 6.46 0.43 0.26
N TYR A 103 6.36 1.03 -0.93
CA TYR A 103 7.35 2.00 -1.42
C TYR A 103 7.40 3.26 -0.55
N SER A 104 6.24 3.76 -0.11
CA SER A 104 6.20 4.90 0.82
C SER A 104 6.83 4.55 2.18
N ALA A 105 6.55 3.35 2.72
CA ALA A 105 7.16 2.87 3.95
C ALA A 105 8.70 2.75 3.85
N LEU A 106 9.19 2.22 2.73
CA LEU A 106 10.63 2.07 2.45
C LEU A 106 11.32 3.43 2.26
N CYS A 107 10.68 4.37 1.57
CA CYS A 107 11.18 5.74 1.44
C CYS A 107 11.23 6.45 2.80
N ALA A 108 10.19 6.33 3.61
CA ALA A 108 10.15 6.87 4.97
C ALA A 108 11.25 6.25 5.87
N ALA A 109 11.58 4.98 5.65
CA ALA A 109 12.67 4.29 6.32
C ALA A 109 14.07 4.58 5.71
N GLY A 110 14.18 5.46 4.71
CA GLY A 110 15.45 5.89 4.13
C GLY A 110 16.09 4.88 3.17
N VAL A 111 15.38 3.85 2.72
CA VAL A 111 15.89 2.84 1.79
C VAL A 111 16.28 3.47 0.45
N PHE A 112 15.51 4.43 -0.01
CA PHE A 112 15.79 5.27 -1.19
C PHE A 112 15.31 6.70 -0.95
N SER A 113 15.81 7.63 -1.74
CA SER A 113 15.40 9.03 -1.65
C SER A 113 13.96 9.24 -2.16
N LEU A 114 13.41 10.44 -1.98
CA LEU A 114 12.13 10.80 -2.58
C LEU A 114 12.18 10.70 -4.10
N GLU A 115 13.25 11.19 -4.71
CA GLU A 115 13.47 11.19 -6.16
C GLU A 115 13.54 9.75 -6.70
N GLU A 116 14.38 8.90 -6.10
CA GLU A 116 14.49 7.49 -6.43
C GLU A 116 13.13 6.77 -6.29
N GLY A 117 12.40 7.06 -5.20
CA GLY A 117 11.07 6.51 -4.95
C GLY A 117 10.05 6.93 -6.01
N LEU A 118 10.04 8.21 -6.42
CA LEU A 118 9.17 8.72 -7.48
C LEU A 118 9.44 8.03 -8.84
N GLU A 119 10.71 7.85 -9.20
CA GLU A 119 11.09 7.11 -10.41
C GLU A 119 10.64 5.65 -10.36
N LEU A 120 10.79 5.00 -9.20
CA LEU A 120 10.41 3.61 -8.99
C LEU A 120 8.88 3.43 -9.06
N VAL A 121 8.09 4.28 -8.40
CA VAL A 121 6.62 4.15 -8.40
C VAL A 121 6.02 4.57 -9.74
N LYS A 122 6.63 5.51 -10.47
CA LYS A 122 6.27 5.84 -11.86
C LYS A 122 6.46 4.62 -12.75
N ALA A 123 7.66 4.03 -12.75
CA ALA A 123 7.96 2.83 -13.54
C ALA A 123 7.03 1.66 -13.16
N ARG A 124 6.78 1.45 -11.84
CA ARG A 124 5.86 0.42 -11.36
C ARG A 124 4.45 0.62 -11.91
N GLY A 125 3.93 1.84 -11.88
CA GLY A 125 2.61 2.17 -12.42
C GLY A 125 2.51 1.90 -13.92
N GLU A 126 3.51 2.33 -14.69
CA GLU A 126 3.60 2.11 -16.13
C GLU A 126 3.71 0.62 -16.49
N TYR A 127 4.52 -0.17 -15.75
CA TYR A 127 4.69 -1.60 -16.01
C TYR A 127 3.43 -2.41 -15.67
N ILE A 128 2.78 -2.07 -14.56
CA ILE A 128 1.49 -2.68 -14.19
C ILE A 128 0.42 -2.34 -15.23
N GLN A 129 0.34 -1.09 -15.69
CA GLN A 129 -0.61 -0.70 -16.73
C GLN A 129 -0.36 -1.47 -18.02
N LYS A 130 0.90 -1.53 -18.48
CA LYS A 130 1.28 -2.28 -19.69
C LYS A 130 0.95 -3.78 -19.57
N ALA A 131 1.17 -4.40 -18.42
CA ALA A 131 0.79 -5.79 -18.18
C ALA A 131 -0.72 -5.98 -18.22
N SER A 132 -1.49 -5.06 -17.61
CA SER A 132 -2.95 -5.07 -17.60
C SER A 132 -3.55 -4.92 -19.00
N ASP A 133 -2.98 -4.04 -19.83
CA ASP A 133 -3.42 -3.83 -21.22
C ASP A 133 -3.17 -5.07 -22.09
N SER A 134 -2.08 -5.79 -21.82
CA SER A 134 -1.70 -7.01 -22.55
C SER A 134 -2.44 -8.26 -22.09
N THR A 135 -2.89 -8.28 -20.83
CA THR A 135 -3.59 -9.42 -20.24
C THR A 135 -4.81 -8.91 -19.47
N PRO A 136 -5.93 -8.71 -20.17
CA PRO A 136 -7.16 -8.20 -19.55
C PRO A 136 -7.62 -9.08 -18.38
N GLY A 137 -7.88 -8.43 -17.25
CA GLY A 137 -8.32 -9.09 -16.03
C GLY A 137 -8.94 -8.08 -15.06
N THR A 138 -9.37 -8.56 -13.92
CA THR A 138 -10.09 -7.76 -12.95
C THR A 138 -9.85 -8.26 -11.53
N MET A 139 -10.45 -7.57 -10.56
CA MET A 139 -10.44 -7.94 -9.15
C MET A 139 -11.84 -7.87 -8.55
N ALA A 140 -12.08 -8.65 -7.50
CA ALA A 140 -13.30 -8.58 -6.72
C ALA A 140 -13.01 -8.68 -5.22
N ALA A 141 -13.73 -7.88 -4.42
CA ALA A 141 -13.66 -7.97 -2.96
C ALA A 141 -14.70 -8.98 -2.47
N VAL A 142 -14.26 -9.93 -1.66
CA VAL A 142 -15.10 -10.96 -1.00
C VAL A 142 -15.08 -10.71 0.50
N ILE A 143 -16.26 -10.63 1.11
CA ILE A 143 -16.44 -10.36 2.54
C ILE A 143 -17.36 -11.42 3.13
N GLY A 144 -16.95 -11.98 4.28
CA GLY A 144 -17.79 -12.87 5.08
C GLY A 144 -17.59 -14.37 4.79
N LEU A 145 -16.58 -14.74 4.01
CA LEU A 145 -16.14 -16.12 3.84
C LEU A 145 -14.77 -16.33 4.47
N GLU A 146 -14.52 -17.55 4.90
CA GLU A 146 -13.19 -17.99 5.35
C GLU A 146 -12.20 -18.06 4.18
N THR A 147 -10.95 -17.73 4.44
CA THR A 147 -9.88 -17.70 3.43
C THR A 147 -9.74 -19.04 2.69
N ALA A 148 -9.88 -20.16 3.39
CA ALA A 148 -9.82 -21.50 2.79
C ALA A 148 -10.95 -21.72 1.77
N GLN A 149 -12.18 -21.31 2.08
CA GLN A 149 -13.32 -21.40 1.16
C GLN A 149 -13.08 -20.55 -0.11
N ILE A 150 -12.53 -19.34 0.03
CA ILE A 150 -12.20 -18.49 -1.12
C ILE A 150 -11.13 -19.15 -1.99
N ALA A 151 -10.11 -19.77 -1.39
CA ALA A 151 -9.07 -20.51 -2.13
C ALA A 151 -9.65 -21.69 -2.91
N GLU A 152 -10.57 -22.47 -2.32
CA GLU A 152 -11.27 -23.55 -2.97
C GLU A 152 -12.14 -23.06 -4.15
N ILE A 153 -12.86 -21.94 -3.97
CA ILE A 153 -13.64 -21.33 -5.05
C ILE A 153 -12.75 -20.85 -6.20
N CYS A 154 -11.61 -20.20 -5.91
CA CYS A 154 -10.66 -19.83 -6.94
C CYS A 154 -10.15 -21.05 -7.71
N ALA A 155 -9.84 -22.15 -7.02
CA ALA A 155 -9.41 -23.40 -7.65
C ALA A 155 -10.51 -24.06 -8.50
N ALA A 156 -11.77 -23.93 -8.10
CA ALA A 156 -12.91 -24.51 -8.83
C ALA A 156 -13.19 -23.84 -10.19
N VAL A 157 -12.69 -22.60 -10.41
CA VAL A 157 -12.87 -21.86 -11.68
C VAL A 157 -11.63 -21.88 -12.59
N LYS A 158 -10.62 -22.69 -12.27
CA LYS A 158 -9.35 -22.73 -13.02
C LYS A 158 -9.48 -23.05 -14.52
N ASP A 159 -10.53 -23.75 -14.91
CA ASP A 159 -10.88 -24.04 -16.31
C ASP A 159 -11.28 -22.79 -17.11
N LYS A 160 -11.66 -21.71 -16.43
CA LYS A 160 -12.05 -20.41 -17.01
C LYS A 160 -10.89 -19.40 -17.06
N GLY A 161 -9.74 -19.76 -16.51
CA GLY A 161 -8.54 -18.94 -16.45
C GLY A 161 -8.02 -18.74 -15.02
N VAL A 162 -7.01 -17.88 -14.88
CA VAL A 162 -6.43 -17.55 -13.58
C VAL A 162 -7.46 -16.85 -12.70
N CYS A 163 -7.59 -17.32 -11.46
CA CYS A 163 -8.31 -16.65 -10.38
C CYS A 163 -7.59 -16.97 -9.07
N GLU A 164 -7.08 -15.97 -8.39
CA GLU A 164 -6.21 -16.10 -7.22
C GLU A 164 -6.65 -15.15 -6.10
N ALA A 165 -6.51 -15.59 -4.84
CA ALA A 165 -6.66 -14.71 -3.68
C ALA A 165 -5.39 -13.86 -3.56
N VAL A 166 -5.54 -12.55 -3.65
CA VAL A 166 -4.39 -11.64 -3.82
C VAL A 166 -4.22 -10.60 -2.72
N ASN A 167 -5.27 -10.19 -2.00
CA ASN A 167 -5.13 -9.30 -0.86
C ASN A 167 -5.85 -9.90 0.35
N PHE A 168 -5.10 -10.31 1.35
CA PHE A 168 -5.61 -10.79 2.63
C PHE A 168 -5.69 -9.60 3.59
N ASN A 169 -6.79 -8.84 3.50
CA ASN A 169 -6.88 -7.50 4.11
C ASN A 169 -7.21 -7.51 5.61
N SER A 170 -8.09 -8.40 6.02
CA SER A 170 -8.48 -8.59 7.43
C SER A 170 -9.27 -9.88 7.56
N PRO A 171 -9.56 -10.39 8.76
CA PRO A 171 -10.44 -11.53 8.96
C PRO A 171 -11.73 -11.38 8.15
N GLY A 172 -12.02 -12.37 7.29
CA GLY A 172 -13.19 -12.39 6.44
C GLY A 172 -13.24 -11.34 5.32
N GLN A 173 -12.12 -10.69 4.99
CA GLN A 173 -12.03 -9.75 3.85
C GLN A 173 -10.83 -10.07 2.98
N VAL A 174 -11.08 -10.70 1.84
CA VAL A 174 -10.09 -11.08 0.84
C VAL A 174 -10.45 -10.48 -0.51
N VAL A 175 -9.44 -10.09 -1.30
CA VAL A 175 -9.62 -9.71 -2.70
C VAL A 175 -9.10 -10.84 -3.58
N ILE A 176 -9.89 -11.19 -4.59
CA ILE A 176 -9.50 -12.14 -5.64
C ILE A 176 -9.20 -11.38 -6.93
N ALA A 177 -8.26 -11.88 -7.73
CA ALA A 177 -7.87 -11.29 -9.00
C ALA A 177 -7.56 -12.36 -10.05
N GLY A 178 -7.74 -12.01 -11.31
CA GLY A 178 -7.45 -12.92 -12.41
C GLY A 178 -8.14 -12.54 -13.71
N ALA A 179 -8.28 -13.51 -14.60
CA ALA A 179 -9.02 -13.35 -15.84
C ALA A 179 -10.48 -13.00 -15.55
N THR A 180 -11.03 -12.03 -16.28
CA THR A 180 -12.39 -11.50 -16.01
C THR A 180 -13.43 -12.60 -15.91
N VAL A 181 -13.45 -13.55 -16.86
CA VAL A 181 -14.41 -14.67 -16.87
C VAL A 181 -14.28 -15.57 -15.64
N ALA A 182 -13.04 -15.81 -15.17
CA ALA A 182 -12.80 -16.65 -13.99
C ALA A 182 -13.21 -15.92 -12.70
N VAL A 183 -12.87 -14.61 -12.58
CA VAL A 183 -13.28 -13.79 -11.42
C VAL A 183 -14.80 -13.63 -11.36
N ASP A 184 -15.49 -13.40 -12.49
CA ASP A 184 -16.95 -13.33 -12.54
C ASP A 184 -17.61 -14.63 -12.07
N ALA A 185 -17.05 -15.78 -12.48
CA ALA A 185 -17.54 -17.09 -12.03
C ALA A 185 -17.28 -17.29 -10.53
N ALA A 186 -16.09 -16.92 -10.04
CA ALA A 186 -15.75 -17.01 -8.61
C ALA A 186 -16.64 -16.11 -7.75
N VAL A 187 -16.98 -14.89 -8.20
CA VAL A 187 -17.91 -13.99 -7.49
C VAL A 187 -19.28 -14.64 -7.30
N LYS A 188 -19.83 -15.30 -8.33
CA LYS A 188 -21.10 -16.04 -8.22
C LYS A 188 -21.04 -17.18 -7.21
N LEU A 189 -19.97 -17.98 -7.27
CA LEU A 189 -19.76 -19.06 -6.31
C LEU A 189 -19.57 -18.54 -4.87
N CYS A 190 -18.88 -17.41 -4.68
CA CYS A 190 -18.79 -16.77 -3.36
C CYS A 190 -20.16 -16.34 -2.84
N GLN A 191 -21.03 -15.78 -3.71
CA GLN A 191 -22.40 -15.40 -3.32
C GLN A 191 -23.25 -16.62 -2.94
N GLU A 192 -23.16 -17.70 -3.73
CA GLU A 192 -23.84 -18.98 -3.46
C GLU A 192 -23.34 -19.64 -2.17
N ALA A 193 -22.05 -19.48 -1.84
CA ALA A 193 -21.43 -19.94 -0.59
C ALA A 193 -21.80 -19.08 0.63
N GLY A 194 -22.58 -18.01 0.46
CA GLY A 194 -23.05 -17.17 1.55
C GLY A 194 -22.13 -15.99 1.90
N ALA A 195 -21.30 -15.53 0.98
CA ALA A 195 -20.54 -14.29 1.17
C ALA A 195 -21.47 -13.13 1.52
N ALA A 196 -21.15 -12.36 2.55
CA ALA A 196 -21.91 -11.15 2.90
C ALA A 196 -21.84 -10.11 1.78
N LYS A 197 -20.69 -10.05 1.08
CA LYS A 197 -20.48 -9.27 -0.16
C LYS A 197 -19.47 -9.97 -1.06
N ALA A 198 -19.72 -9.99 -2.35
CA ALA A 198 -18.76 -10.32 -3.39
C ALA A 198 -18.98 -9.32 -4.54
N ILE A 199 -18.07 -8.35 -4.69
CA ILE A 199 -18.26 -7.15 -5.51
C ILE A 199 -17.04 -6.92 -6.39
N MET A 200 -17.26 -6.76 -7.69
CA MET A 200 -16.25 -6.35 -8.65
C MET A 200 -15.66 -4.99 -8.27
N LEU A 201 -14.35 -4.86 -8.35
CA LEU A 201 -13.65 -3.60 -8.09
C LEU A 201 -13.46 -2.81 -9.40
N ASN A 202 -13.57 -1.50 -9.32
CA ASN A 202 -13.28 -0.62 -10.45
C ASN A 202 -11.75 -0.38 -10.54
N VAL A 203 -11.04 -1.35 -11.10
CA VAL A 203 -9.59 -1.35 -11.27
C VAL A 203 -9.21 -1.72 -12.70
N SER A 204 -8.03 -1.30 -13.15
CA SER A 204 -7.56 -1.48 -14.53
C SER A 204 -6.93 -2.85 -14.81
N GLY A 205 -6.77 -3.73 -13.80
CA GLY A 205 -6.11 -5.02 -14.03
C GLY A 205 -6.15 -5.96 -12.84
N PRO A 206 -5.65 -7.20 -13.04
CA PRO A 206 -5.63 -8.27 -12.04
C PRO A 206 -4.39 -8.18 -11.14
N PHE A 207 -4.28 -7.09 -10.37
CA PHE A 207 -3.10 -6.80 -9.57
C PHE A 207 -2.78 -7.91 -8.57
N HIS A 208 -1.50 -8.12 -8.32
CA HIS A 208 -0.95 -9.12 -7.40
C HIS A 208 -1.21 -10.58 -7.79
N SER A 209 -1.84 -10.84 -8.93
CA SER A 209 -1.96 -12.20 -9.47
C SER A 209 -0.75 -12.59 -10.32
N SER A 210 -0.64 -13.87 -10.65
CA SER A 210 0.38 -14.39 -11.56
C SER A 210 0.35 -13.74 -12.97
N LEU A 211 -0.77 -13.13 -13.36
CA LEU A 211 -0.91 -12.36 -14.59
C LEU A 211 -0.06 -11.08 -14.60
N MET A 212 0.41 -10.62 -13.44
CA MET A 212 1.32 -9.46 -13.33
C MET A 212 2.81 -9.84 -13.47
N THR A 213 3.14 -11.09 -13.79
CA THR A 213 4.53 -11.52 -13.99
C THR A 213 5.31 -10.68 -15.01
N PRO A 214 4.75 -10.22 -16.13
CA PRO A 214 5.47 -9.31 -17.04
C PRO A 214 5.90 -8.00 -16.37
N ALA A 215 5.05 -7.41 -15.54
CA ALA A 215 5.40 -6.19 -14.78
C ALA A 215 6.50 -6.46 -13.74
N SER A 216 6.46 -7.62 -13.08
CA SER A 216 7.48 -8.07 -12.14
C SER A 216 8.86 -8.19 -12.80
N ILE A 217 8.94 -8.73 -14.02
CA ILE A 217 10.19 -8.86 -14.79
C ILE A 217 10.74 -7.47 -15.13
N MET A 218 9.92 -6.56 -15.66
CA MET A 218 10.34 -5.18 -15.97
C MET A 218 10.81 -4.44 -14.72
N MET A 219 10.14 -4.66 -13.58
CA MET A 219 10.54 -4.02 -12.32
C MET A 219 11.87 -4.56 -11.78
N ARG A 220 12.18 -5.84 -12.01
CA ARG A 220 13.50 -6.43 -11.68
C ARG A 220 14.63 -5.71 -12.41
N GLU A 221 14.46 -5.46 -13.70
CA GLU A 221 15.43 -4.73 -14.52
C GLU A 221 15.59 -3.28 -14.03
N LYS A 222 14.48 -2.62 -13.71
CA LYS A 222 14.51 -1.25 -13.17
C LYS A 222 15.24 -1.19 -11.83
N LEU A 223 14.92 -2.09 -10.88
CA LEU A 223 15.53 -2.11 -9.54
C LEU A 223 17.03 -2.43 -9.56
N ALA A 224 17.52 -3.15 -10.58
CA ALA A 224 18.95 -3.45 -10.70
C ALA A 224 19.85 -2.21 -10.83
N ALA A 225 19.30 -1.06 -11.20
CA ALA A 225 20.02 0.22 -11.29
C ALA A 225 20.08 0.99 -9.96
N TYR A 226 19.45 0.48 -8.88
CA TYR A 226 19.35 1.18 -7.59
C TYR A 226 20.10 0.44 -6.48
N SER A 227 20.81 1.20 -5.64
CA SER A 227 21.41 0.68 -4.42
C SER A 227 20.48 0.93 -3.25
N LEU A 228 19.72 -0.09 -2.85
CA LEU A 228 18.78 0.01 -1.74
C LEU A 228 19.53 0.00 -0.42
N ARG A 229 19.35 1.06 0.38
CA ARG A 229 20.01 1.22 1.69
C ARG A 229 19.29 0.40 2.76
N PRO A 230 19.98 0.00 3.84
CA PRO A 230 19.31 -0.57 5.00
C PRO A 230 18.28 0.42 5.57
N PRO A 231 17.06 -0.03 5.94
CA PRO A 231 16.05 0.81 6.55
C PRO A 231 16.45 1.23 7.97
N VAL A 232 16.19 2.49 8.34
CA VAL A 232 16.49 3.04 9.69
C VAL A 232 15.52 2.53 10.77
N PHE A 233 14.41 1.92 10.39
CA PHE A 233 13.49 1.16 11.23
C PHE A 233 12.92 -0.01 10.43
N PRO A 234 12.47 -1.10 11.09
CA PRO A 234 11.94 -2.26 10.41
C PRO A 234 10.75 -1.92 9.51
N VAL A 235 10.75 -2.44 8.28
CA VAL A 235 9.61 -2.39 7.36
C VAL A 235 9.12 -3.80 7.14
N ILE A 236 7.80 -4.03 7.32
CA ILE A 236 7.19 -5.33 7.08
C ILE A 236 6.75 -5.40 5.63
N THR A 237 7.23 -6.40 4.89
CA THR A 237 6.98 -6.57 3.46
C THR A 237 5.67 -7.32 3.20
N ASN A 238 5.01 -7.00 2.07
CA ASN A 238 3.68 -7.53 1.74
C ASN A 238 3.68 -9.01 1.39
N CYS A 239 4.70 -9.48 0.66
CA CYS A 239 4.70 -10.81 0.05
C CYS A 239 4.96 -11.96 1.03
N ASP A 240 5.47 -11.69 2.22
CA ASP A 240 5.81 -12.70 3.23
C ASP A 240 5.63 -12.23 4.68
N ALA A 241 5.04 -11.04 4.90
CA ALA A 241 4.78 -10.43 6.19
C ALA A 241 6.00 -10.45 7.14
N SER A 242 7.21 -10.33 6.60
CA SER A 242 8.45 -10.38 7.36
C SER A 242 9.13 -9.02 7.48
N PRO A 243 9.77 -8.73 8.63
CA PRO A 243 10.52 -7.49 8.79
C PRO A 243 11.78 -7.53 7.94
N VAL A 244 12.08 -6.42 7.28
CA VAL A 244 13.36 -6.21 6.61
C VAL A 244 14.16 -5.15 7.36
N THR A 245 15.42 -5.49 7.60
CA THR A 245 16.43 -4.63 8.22
C THR A 245 17.70 -4.54 7.35
N ASP A 246 17.75 -5.32 6.26
CA ASP A 246 18.86 -5.36 5.31
C ASP A 246 18.36 -5.02 3.90
N GLY A 247 19.01 -4.04 3.26
CA GLY A 247 18.67 -3.57 1.92
C GLY A 247 18.90 -4.62 0.82
N SER A 248 19.81 -5.58 1.03
CA SER A 248 20.18 -6.58 0.01
C SER A 248 19.03 -7.49 -0.44
N LEU A 249 18.06 -7.74 0.45
CA LEU A 249 16.90 -8.60 0.18
C LEU A 249 15.69 -7.84 -0.40
N LEU A 250 15.73 -6.50 -0.36
CA LEU A 250 14.56 -5.70 -0.70
C LEU A 250 14.21 -5.72 -2.19
N ALA A 251 15.20 -5.69 -3.07
CA ALA A 251 14.94 -5.70 -4.51
C ALA A 251 14.13 -6.94 -4.93
N ASP A 252 14.50 -8.14 -4.45
CA ASP A 252 13.75 -9.35 -4.77
C ASP A 252 12.34 -9.35 -4.16
N LYS A 253 12.18 -8.85 -2.93
CA LYS A 253 10.87 -8.73 -2.29
C LYS A 253 9.94 -7.76 -3.04
N LEU A 254 10.45 -6.61 -3.49
CA LEU A 254 9.68 -5.64 -4.28
C LEU A 254 9.30 -6.19 -5.67
N VAL A 255 10.17 -6.99 -6.28
CA VAL A 255 9.85 -7.70 -7.54
C VAL A 255 8.73 -8.72 -7.31
N ARG A 256 8.85 -9.55 -6.28
CA ARG A 256 7.84 -10.55 -5.92
C ARG A 256 6.51 -9.92 -5.53
N GLN A 257 6.51 -8.77 -4.86
CA GLN A 257 5.31 -8.07 -4.42
C GLN A 257 4.32 -7.79 -5.58
N ILE A 258 4.81 -7.60 -6.81
CA ILE A 258 3.97 -7.22 -7.96
C ILE A 258 3.02 -8.36 -8.38
N ASN A 259 3.50 -9.61 -8.29
CA ASN A 259 2.77 -10.81 -8.72
C ASN A 259 2.57 -11.83 -7.59
N SER A 260 2.60 -11.37 -6.35
CA SER A 260 2.35 -12.17 -5.14
C SER A 260 1.29 -11.50 -4.27
N PRO A 261 0.61 -12.26 -3.41
CA PRO A 261 -0.37 -11.72 -2.50
C PRO A 261 0.17 -10.65 -1.54
N VAL A 262 -0.69 -9.68 -1.21
CA VAL A 262 -0.49 -8.74 -0.10
C VAL A 262 -1.04 -9.39 1.18
N LEU A 263 -0.17 -9.83 2.07
CA LEU A 263 -0.50 -10.47 3.34
C LEU A 263 -0.72 -9.39 4.43
N TRP A 264 -1.75 -8.53 4.23
CA TRP A 264 -1.93 -7.35 5.08
C TRP A 264 -2.32 -7.70 6.53
N GLU A 265 -3.21 -8.65 6.73
CA GLU A 265 -3.58 -9.12 8.06
C GLU A 265 -2.34 -9.64 8.81
N ASP A 266 -1.54 -10.50 8.18
CA ASP A 266 -0.32 -11.05 8.78
C ASP A 266 0.71 -9.95 9.03
N THR A 267 0.82 -8.96 8.13
CA THR A 267 1.66 -7.77 8.30
C THR A 267 1.30 -7.02 9.59
N ILE A 268 0.02 -6.72 9.81
CA ILE A 268 -0.44 -6.02 11.02
C ILE A 268 -0.21 -6.90 12.27
N ARG A 269 -0.54 -8.20 12.22
CA ARG A 269 -0.28 -9.12 13.33
C ARG A 269 1.22 -9.21 13.66
N ARG A 270 2.08 -9.19 12.64
CA ARG A 270 3.53 -9.14 12.80
C ARG A 270 3.98 -7.87 13.51
N MET A 271 3.49 -6.69 13.10
CA MET A 271 3.79 -5.43 13.78
C MET A 271 3.36 -5.46 15.25
N ILE A 272 2.17 -5.98 15.54
CA ILE A 272 1.66 -6.16 16.92
C ILE A 272 2.59 -7.09 17.71
N SER A 273 3.02 -8.23 17.15
CA SER A 273 3.96 -9.15 17.80
C SER A 273 5.34 -8.55 18.06
N MET A 274 5.70 -7.49 17.32
CA MET A 274 6.91 -6.69 17.52
C MET A 274 6.68 -5.48 18.45
N ASN A 275 5.59 -5.51 19.20
CA ASN A 275 5.23 -4.54 20.24
C ASN A 275 4.66 -3.20 19.72
N ALA A 276 4.11 -3.16 18.49
CA ALA A 276 3.34 -2.00 18.04
C ALA A 276 1.98 -1.96 18.75
N ASP A 277 1.66 -0.83 19.37
CA ASP A 277 0.40 -0.62 20.10
C ASP A 277 -0.40 0.58 19.58
N THR A 278 0.28 1.60 19.12
CA THR A 278 -0.31 2.78 18.48
C THR A 278 0.07 2.78 17.00
N PHE A 279 -0.92 3.03 16.13
CA PHE A 279 -0.72 3.03 14.68
C PHE A 279 -1.11 4.37 14.08
N ILE A 280 -0.31 4.84 13.11
CA ILE A 280 -0.55 6.09 12.41
C ILE A 280 -0.64 5.79 10.91
N GLU A 281 -1.82 5.99 10.31
CA GLU A 281 -1.99 5.95 8.86
C GLU A 281 -1.54 7.27 8.27
N ILE A 282 -0.47 7.25 7.45
CA ILE A 282 0.21 8.44 6.93
C ILE A 282 -0.02 8.54 5.43
N GLY A 283 -0.81 9.50 5.02
CA GLY A 283 -1.23 9.70 3.64
C GLY A 283 -2.73 9.88 3.51
N PRO A 284 -3.27 9.79 2.27
CA PRO A 284 -4.68 10.06 2.03
C PRO A 284 -5.60 8.97 2.60
N GLY A 285 -6.72 9.41 3.18
CA GLY A 285 -7.82 8.54 3.63
C GLY A 285 -7.56 7.80 4.95
N ARG A 286 -8.40 6.78 5.22
CA ARG A 286 -8.42 6.02 6.49
C ARG A 286 -8.72 4.53 6.25
N VAL A 287 -8.28 4.00 5.14
CA VAL A 287 -8.56 2.61 4.75
C VAL A 287 -7.85 1.64 5.67
N LEU A 288 -6.56 1.87 5.93
CA LEU A 288 -5.74 0.96 6.74
C LEU A 288 -6.13 1.00 8.22
N SER A 289 -6.53 2.16 8.73
CA SER A 289 -7.13 2.30 10.07
C SER A 289 -8.41 1.49 10.20
N GLY A 290 -9.23 1.46 9.15
CA GLY A 290 -10.42 0.62 9.09
C GLY A 290 -10.12 -0.88 9.09
N LEU A 291 -9.07 -1.31 8.38
CA LEU A 291 -8.59 -2.70 8.37
C LEU A 291 -7.98 -3.10 9.72
N LEU A 292 -7.13 -2.24 10.30
CA LEU A 292 -6.56 -2.46 11.63
C LEU A 292 -7.65 -2.73 12.67
N ARG A 293 -8.71 -1.92 12.69
CA ARG A 293 -9.82 -2.09 13.64
C ARG A 293 -10.54 -3.43 13.50
N ARG A 294 -10.53 -4.04 12.29
CA ARG A 294 -11.07 -5.39 12.06
C ARG A 294 -10.11 -6.48 12.51
N ILE A 295 -8.80 -6.24 12.40
CA ILE A 295 -7.75 -7.18 12.80
C ILE A 295 -7.61 -7.19 14.34
N ASP A 296 -7.50 -6.01 14.94
CA ASP A 296 -7.41 -5.84 16.39
C ASP A 296 -8.00 -4.47 16.83
N LYS A 297 -9.20 -4.52 17.39
CA LYS A 297 -9.94 -3.34 17.88
C LYS A 297 -9.35 -2.71 19.15
N THR A 298 -8.40 -3.37 19.80
CA THR A 298 -7.77 -2.86 21.03
C THR A 298 -6.64 -1.87 20.74
N LYS A 299 -6.16 -1.83 19.49
CA LYS A 299 -5.06 -0.95 19.09
C LYS A 299 -5.54 0.48 18.83
N LYS A 300 -4.71 1.44 19.25
CA LYS A 300 -4.96 2.86 18.96
C LYS A 300 -4.61 3.16 17.51
N SER A 301 -5.43 3.98 16.86
CA SER A 301 -5.20 4.38 15.47
C SER A 301 -5.47 5.86 15.28
N TYR A 302 -4.56 6.54 14.60
CA TYR A 302 -4.66 7.92 14.14
C TYR A 302 -4.34 7.96 12.65
N ASN A 303 -4.62 9.11 12.00
CA ASN A 303 -4.22 9.34 10.61
C ASN A 303 -3.58 10.72 10.47
N VAL A 304 -2.84 10.92 9.39
CA VAL A 304 -2.23 12.19 9.00
C VAL A 304 -2.50 12.43 7.52
N GLU A 305 -3.56 13.19 7.23
CA GLU A 305 -3.98 13.60 5.89
C GLU A 305 -4.14 15.12 5.76
N ASP A 306 -4.34 15.81 6.89
CA ASP A 306 -4.54 17.26 7.03
C ASP A 306 -3.97 17.76 8.36
N LYS A 307 -4.04 19.07 8.61
CA LYS A 307 -3.52 19.70 9.83
C LYS A 307 -4.24 19.21 11.10
N SER A 308 -5.55 19.04 11.04
CA SER A 308 -6.34 18.61 12.21
C SER A 308 -6.00 17.18 12.62
N SER A 309 -5.84 16.28 11.67
CA SER A 309 -5.45 14.89 11.91
C SER A 309 -3.98 14.79 12.36
N LEU A 310 -3.09 15.63 11.83
CA LEU A 310 -1.70 15.75 12.28
C LEU A 310 -1.62 16.07 13.78
N ASP A 311 -2.34 17.10 14.24
CA ASP A 311 -2.32 17.53 15.64
C ASP A 311 -2.76 16.40 16.59
N LYS A 312 -3.79 15.63 16.17
CA LYS A 312 -4.26 14.47 16.92
C LYS A 312 -3.24 13.33 16.94
N ALA A 313 -2.61 13.04 15.80
CA ALA A 313 -1.60 12.00 15.68
C ALA A 313 -0.37 12.32 16.52
N VAL A 314 0.12 13.56 16.48
CA VAL A 314 1.26 14.05 17.30
C VAL A 314 0.94 13.94 18.80
N THR A 315 -0.28 14.32 19.20
CA THR A 315 -0.70 14.18 20.61
C THR A 315 -0.80 12.71 21.02
N GLY A 316 -1.20 11.83 20.12
CA GLY A 316 -1.42 10.41 20.40
C GLY A 316 -0.16 9.57 20.53
N VAL A 317 1.01 10.07 20.07
CA VAL A 317 2.32 9.38 20.17
C VAL A 317 3.24 9.97 21.24
N ARG A 318 2.88 11.08 21.85
CA ARG A 318 3.54 11.69 23.03
C ARG A 318 3.00 11.08 24.30
#